data_8f27d6709f167c729adb83dbbae6d2bf
#
_entry.id   8f27d6709f167c729adb83dbbae6d2bf
#
_cell.length_a   1.000
_cell.length_b   1.000
_cell.length_c   1.000
_cell.angle_alpha   90.00
_cell.angle_beta   90.00
_cell.angle_gamma   90.00
#
_symmetry.space_group_name_H-M   'P 1'
#
loop_
_entity.id
_entity.type
_entity.pdbx_description
1 polymer ?
#
loop_
_entity_poly.entity_id
_entity_poly.type
_entity_poly.pdbx_seq_one_letter_code
_entity_poly.pdbx_strand_id
1 'polypeptide(L)'
;MKRLNIYIDESGDPGFTKGGSKLYTISFTLHETINSLEKEIKYLNDKLDIIGYKGMIHMALLVAKRGEYSNYNLEKRRNIFWPLYYFLKRSKVKIKTIVIDKRYQNTRK
;
A
#
# COMPACT_ATOMS: atom_id res chain seq x y z
N MET A 1 -8.30 -19.04 -19.42
CA MET A 1 -6.86 -18.79 -19.47
C MET A 1 -6.40 -18.15 -18.17
N LYS A 2 -5.40 -18.71 -17.54
CA LYS A 2 -4.78 -18.08 -16.38
C LYS A 2 -3.92 -16.92 -16.83
N ARG A 3 -3.97 -15.85 -16.06
CA ARG A 3 -3.16 -14.67 -16.31
C ARG A 3 -2.63 -14.16 -14.98
N LEU A 4 -1.36 -13.86 -14.93
CA LEU A 4 -0.74 -13.26 -13.75
C LEU A 4 -0.60 -11.76 -13.99
N ASN A 5 -1.21 -10.98 -13.12
CA ASN A 5 -1.03 -9.53 -13.12
C ASN A 5 0.00 -9.18 -12.06
N ILE A 6 0.92 -8.34 -12.44
CA ILE A 6 1.97 -7.87 -11.55
C ILE A 6 1.85 -6.35 -11.44
N TYR A 7 1.66 -5.88 -10.22
CA TYR A 7 1.59 -4.45 -9.94
C TYR A 7 2.84 -4.06 -9.18
N ILE A 8 3.49 -3.00 -9.63
CA ILE A 8 4.75 -2.54 -9.05
C ILE A 8 4.54 -1.14 -8.49
N ASP A 9 4.95 -0.94 -7.26
CA ASP A 9 4.93 0.37 -6.62
C ASP A 9 6.27 0.60 -5.94
N GLU A 10 6.64 1.85 -5.80
CA GLU A 10 7.91 2.21 -5.19
C GLU A 10 7.73 3.36 -4.21
N SER A 11 8.59 3.42 -3.22
CA SER A 11 8.61 4.51 -2.28
C SER A 11 10.06 4.87 -1.94
N GLY A 12 10.25 6.13 -1.55
CA GLY A 12 11.56 6.66 -1.31
C GLY A 12 12.16 7.28 -2.56
N ASP A 13 13.33 7.84 -2.42
CA ASP A 13 14.07 8.47 -3.49
C ASP A 13 15.05 7.47 -4.07
N PRO A 14 14.95 7.11 -5.38
CA PRO A 14 15.89 6.18 -5.99
C PRO A 14 17.29 6.77 -6.17
N GLY A 15 17.43 8.09 -6.08
CA GLY A 15 18.70 8.74 -6.24
C GLY A 15 19.58 8.68 -5.00
N PHE A 16 20.80 9.17 -5.14
CA PHE A 16 21.76 9.23 -4.05
C PHE A 16 22.05 10.67 -3.64
N THR A 17 21.05 11.51 -3.82
CA THR A 17 21.15 12.93 -3.49
C THR A 17 21.26 13.12 -1.98
N LYS A 18 22.13 14.01 -1.58
CA LYS A 18 22.25 14.38 -0.17
C LYS A 18 20.91 14.91 0.33
N GLY A 19 20.46 14.38 1.46
CA GLY A 19 19.15 14.73 2.01
C GLY A 19 18.01 13.88 1.50
N GLY A 20 18.26 13.00 0.54
CA GLY A 20 17.24 12.05 0.08
C GLY A 20 16.98 10.95 1.10
N SER A 21 15.99 10.13 0.86
CA SER A 21 15.65 9.02 1.76
C SER A 21 16.78 7.99 1.79
N LYS A 22 17.00 7.41 2.97
CA LYS A 22 18.02 6.36 3.15
C LYS A 22 17.57 5.03 2.58
N LEU A 23 16.27 4.82 2.50
CA LEU A 23 15.70 3.57 2.01
C LEU A 23 14.93 3.81 0.73
N TYR A 24 15.03 2.85 -0.15
CA TYR A 24 14.23 2.79 -1.36
C TYR A 24 13.53 1.45 -1.40
N THR A 25 12.23 1.45 -1.55
CA THR A 25 11.41 0.24 -1.44
C THR A 25 10.68 0.01 -2.74
N ILE A 26 10.73 -1.21 -3.23
CA ILE A 26 9.96 -1.66 -4.40
C ILE A 26 9.05 -2.79 -3.93
N SER A 27 7.75 -2.63 -4.17
CA SER A 27 6.76 -3.63 -3.81
C SER A 27 6.12 -4.21 -5.05
N PHE A 28 5.98 -5.52 -5.08
CA PHE A 28 5.34 -6.25 -6.17
C PHE A 28 4.09 -6.92 -5.60
N THR A 29 2.94 -6.67 -6.23
CA THR A 29 1.71 -7.38 -5.90
C THR A 29 1.38 -8.30 -7.05
N LEU A 30 1.27 -9.59 -6.77
CA LEU A 30 1.02 -10.64 -7.75
C LEU A 30 -0.41 -11.14 -7.59
N HIS A 31 -1.18 -11.09 -8.67
CA HIS A 31 -2.56 -11.55 -8.66
C HIS A 31 -2.83 -12.41 -9.88
N GLU A 32 -3.24 -13.67 -9.66
CA GLU A 32 -3.71 -14.54 -10.72
C GLU A 32 -5.17 -14.22 -10.99
N THR A 33 -5.51 -13.99 -12.26
CA THR A 33 -6.86 -13.56 -12.64
C THR A 33 -7.93 -14.63 -12.39
N ILE A 34 -7.54 -15.89 -12.21
CA ILE A 34 -8.48 -16.94 -11.84
C ILE A 34 -9.06 -16.73 -10.45
N ASN A 35 -8.37 -15.97 -9.59
CA ASN A 35 -8.84 -15.65 -8.25
C ASN A 35 -9.60 -14.34 -8.29
N SER A 36 -10.93 -14.40 -8.33
CA SER A 36 -11.75 -13.19 -8.33
C SER A 36 -11.65 -12.46 -7.00
N LEU A 37 -11.59 -11.15 -7.07
CA LEU A 37 -11.58 -10.27 -5.89
C LEU A 37 -12.91 -9.56 -5.69
N GLU A 38 -13.95 -9.94 -6.41
CA GLU A 38 -15.24 -9.22 -6.37
C GLU A 38 -15.84 -9.16 -4.96
N LYS A 39 -15.81 -10.28 -4.23
CA LYS A 39 -16.35 -10.32 -2.87
C LYS A 39 -15.56 -9.44 -1.92
N GLU A 40 -14.25 -9.48 -2.04
CA GLU A 40 -13.35 -8.70 -1.19
C GLU A 40 -13.49 -7.20 -1.47
N ILE A 41 -13.60 -6.83 -2.74
CA ILE A 41 -13.80 -5.43 -3.15
C ILE A 41 -15.14 -4.92 -2.65
N LYS A 42 -16.21 -5.75 -2.78
CA LYS A 42 -17.53 -5.37 -2.26
C LYS A 42 -17.49 -5.17 -0.75
N TYR A 43 -16.84 -6.07 -0.04
CA TYR A 43 -16.68 -5.94 1.40
C TYR A 43 -16.00 -4.63 1.77
N LEU A 44 -14.90 -4.32 1.10
CA LEU A 44 -14.16 -3.08 1.38
C LEU A 44 -15.03 -1.86 1.10
N ASN A 45 -15.66 -1.82 -0.05
CA ASN A 45 -16.51 -0.69 -0.43
C ASN A 45 -17.69 -0.51 0.53
N ASP A 46 -18.34 -1.60 0.92
CA ASP A 46 -19.45 -1.53 1.86
C ASP A 46 -19.00 -0.97 3.22
N LYS A 47 -17.86 -1.39 3.71
CA LYS A 47 -17.33 -0.89 4.98
C LYS A 47 -16.95 0.58 4.91
N LEU A 48 -16.34 1.00 3.82
CA LEU A 48 -15.98 2.40 3.65
C LEU A 48 -17.23 3.29 3.47
N ASP A 49 -18.25 2.78 2.80
CA ASP A 49 -19.52 3.50 2.65
C ASP A 49 -20.18 3.76 3.99
N ILE A 50 -20.16 2.77 4.90
CA ILE A 50 -20.74 2.91 6.24
C ILE A 50 -20.13 4.08 7.00
N ILE A 51 -18.83 4.28 6.87
CA ILE A 51 -18.13 5.38 7.55
C ILE A 51 -18.07 6.65 6.71
N GLY A 52 -18.62 6.62 5.51
CA GLY A 52 -18.67 7.81 4.65
C GLY A 52 -17.35 8.18 3.99
N TYR A 53 -16.40 7.26 3.95
CA TYR A 53 -15.11 7.53 3.30
C TYR A 53 -15.20 7.22 1.81
N LYS A 54 -14.79 8.19 1.00
CA LYS A 54 -14.78 8.06 -0.46
C LYS A 54 -13.41 8.44 -0.99
N GLY A 55 -13.03 7.80 -2.09
CA GLY A 55 -11.77 8.06 -2.74
C GLY A 55 -10.73 7.01 -2.47
N MET A 56 -9.52 7.25 -2.93
CA MET A 56 -8.41 6.33 -2.75
C MET A 56 -7.86 6.39 -1.33
N ILE A 57 -7.38 5.25 -0.85
CA ILE A 57 -6.71 5.19 0.45
C ILE A 57 -5.21 5.29 0.22
N HIS A 58 -4.60 6.28 0.85
CA HIS A 58 -3.15 6.47 0.84
C HIS A 58 -2.60 6.01 2.19
N MET A 59 -2.20 4.75 2.26
CA MET A 59 -1.87 4.10 3.53
C MET A 59 -0.78 4.83 4.32
N ALA A 60 0.28 5.25 3.66
CA ALA A 60 1.38 5.93 4.34
C ALA A 60 0.91 7.23 5.00
N LEU A 61 0.09 8.01 4.31
CA LEU A 61 -0.46 9.25 4.84
C LEU A 61 -1.46 8.99 5.95
N LEU A 62 -2.27 7.94 5.80
CA LEU A 62 -3.26 7.55 6.81
C LEU A 62 -2.58 7.20 8.13
N VAL A 63 -1.55 6.38 8.09
CA VAL A 63 -0.83 5.94 9.28
C VAL A 63 -0.07 7.11 9.92
N ALA A 64 0.52 7.98 9.12
CA ALA A 64 1.29 9.10 9.60
C ALA A 64 0.45 10.31 10.00
N LYS A 65 -0.85 10.28 9.79
CA LYS A 65 -1.76 11.41 10.03
C LYS A 65 -1.34 12.64 9.24
N ARG A 66 -1.09 12.46 7.95
CA ARG A 66 -0.63 13.53 7.07
C ARG A 66 -1.59 13.75 5.91
N GLY A 67 -1.40 14.86 5.21
CA GLY A 67 -2.18 15.20 4.02
C GLY A 67 -3.66 15.27 4.33
N GLU A 68 -4.45 14.58 3.56
CA GLU A 68 -5.91 14.55 3.69
C GLU A 68 -6.38 13.96 5.03
N TYR A 69 -5.53 13.22 5.73
CA TYR A 69 -5.86 12.62 7.03
C TYR A 69 -5.38 13.43 8.23
N SER A 70 -4.84 14.61 8.00
CA SER A 70 -4.24 15.41 9.08
C SER A 70 -5.26 15.81 10.14
N ASN A 71 -6.52 15.98 9.78
CA ASN A 71 -7.60 16.34 10.68
C ASN A 71 -8.41 15.15 11.18
N TYR A 72 -8.00 13.92 10.83
CA TYR A 72 -8.71 12.72 11.24
C TYR A 72 -8.13 12.22 12.56
N ASN A 73 -9.01 11.99 13.55
CA ASN A 73 -8.58 11.41 14.82
C ASN A 73 -8.20 9.94 14.63
N LEU A 74 -7.67 9.34 15.68
CA LEU A 74 -7.20 7.96 15.64
C LEU A 74 -8.33 6.97 15.30
N GLU A 75 -9.52 7.19 15.88
CA GLU A 75 -10.66 6.31 15.63
C GLU A 75 -11.07 6.31 14.15
N LYS A 76 -11.17 7.51 13.55
CA LYS A 76 -11.52 7.62 12.14
C LYS A 76 -10.47 6.97 11.25
N ARG A 77 -9.19 7.16 11.56
CA ARG A 77 -8.11 6.55 10.80
C ARG A 77 -8.13 5.03 10.92
N ARG A 78 -8.42 4.49 12.11
CA ARG A 78 -8.58 3.05 12.31
C ARG A 78 -9.75 2.49 11.53
N ASN A 79 -10.85 3.21 11.49
CA ASN A 79 -12.05 2.78 10.77
C ASN A 79 -11.83 2.68 9.25
N ILE A 80 -10.84 3.40 8.74
CA ILE A 80 -10.41 3.27 7.34
C ILE A 80 -9.39 2.13 7.21
N PHE A 81 -8.48 2.03 8.16
CA PHE A 81 -7.37 1.07 8.12
C PHE A 81 -7.86 -0.38 8.18
N TRP A 82 -8.73 -0.71 9.12
CA TRP A 82 -9.11 -2.10 9.35
C TRP A 82 -9.82 -2.76 8.18
N PRO A 83 -10.77 -2.10 7.50
CA PRO A 83 -11.38 -2.71 6.31
C PRO A 83 -10.35 -3.02 5.23
N LEU A 84 -9.38 -2.13 5.02
CA LEU A 84 -8.33 -2.37 4.04
C LEU A 84 -7.42 -3.52 4.46
N TYR A 85 -7.07 -3.59 5.75
CA TYR A 85 -6.29 -4.70 6.30
C TYR A 85 -6.96 -6.05 6.04
N TYR A 86 -8.25 -6.14 6.37
CA TYR A 86 -9.00 -7.37 6.16
C TYR A 86 -9.20 -7.68 4.68
N PHE A 87 -9.35 -6.67 3.85
CA PHE A 87 -9.38 -6.86 2.41
C PHE A 87 -8.09 -7.54 1.93
N LEU A 88 -6.95 -7.01 2.31
CA LEU A 88 -5.66 -7.59 1.92
C LEU A 88 -5.47 -9.00 2.45
N LYS A 89 -5.87 -9.23 3.70
CA LYS A 89 -5.74 -10.54 4.33
C LYS A 89 -6.58 -11.62 3.65
N ARG A 90 -7.75 -11.25 3.15
CA ARG A 90 -8.67 -12.18 2.48
C ARG A 90 -8.40 -12.32 0.99
N SER A 91 -7.72 -11.38 0.40
CA SER A 91 -7.42 -11.40 -1.02
C SER A 91 -6.37 -12.45 -1.33
N LYS A 92 -6.56 -13.14 -2.45
CA LYS A 92 -5.60 -14.13 -2.91
C LYS A 92 -4.55 -13.46 -3.76
N VAL A 93 -3.73 -12.64 -3.12
CA VAL A 93 -2.63 -11.95 -3.76
C VAL A 93 -1.35 -12.24 -2.98
N LYS A 94 -0.22 -12.16 -3.66
CA LYS A 94 1.09 -12.27 -3.03
C LYS A 94 1.78 -10.92 -3.11
N ILE A 95 2.41 -10.53 -2.01
CA ILE A 95 3.14 -9.27 -1.96
C ILE A 95 4.58 -9.57 -1.63
N LYS A 96 5.48 -9.07 -2.46
CA LYS A 96 6.92 -9.14 -2.25
C LYS A 96 7.46 -7.73 -2.15
N THR A 97 8.31 -7.49 -1.16
CA THR A 97 8.90 -6.18 -0.96
C THR A 97 10.40 -6.30 -0.93
N ILE A 98 11.07 -5.46 -1.70
CA ILE A 98 12.52 -5.36 -1.70
C ILE A 98 12.88 -3.99 -1.12
N VAL A 99 13.70 -3.99 -0.08
CA VAL A 99 14.17 -2.76 0.56
C VAL A 99 15.65 -2.60 0.23
N ILE A 100 15.98 -1.46 -0.36
CA ILE A 100 17.36 -1.11 -0.67
C ILE A 100 17.80 -0.06 0.33
N ASP A 101 18.79 -0.40 1.15
CA ASP A 101 19.38 0.55 2.08
C ASP A 101 20.57 1.21 1.38
N LYS A 102 20.39 2.46 1.00
CA LYS A 102 21.38 3.20 0.23
C LYS A 102 22.66 3.47 0.99
N ARG A 103 22.63 3.36 2.31
CA ARG A 103 23.83 3.54 3.12
C ARG A 103 24.84 2.43 2.88
N TYR A 104 24.36 1.27 2.44
CA TYR A 104 25.20 0.11 2.18
C TYR A 104 25.46 -0.10 0.69
N GLN A 105 25.03 0.83 -0.13
CA GLN A 105 25.33 0.77 -1.55
C GLN A 105 26.83 0.87 -1.74
N ASN A 106 27.34 -0.01 -2.56
CA ASN A 106 28.76 -0.01 -2.86
C ASN A 106 29.10 1.19 -3.75
N THR A 107 29.93 2.05 -3.24
CA THR A 107 30.37 3.24 -3.97
C THR A 107 31.74 3.10 -4.61
N ARG A 108 32.30 1.90 -4.57
CA ARG A 108 33.60 1.69 -5.20
C ARG A 108 33.53 1.92 -6.69
N LYS A 109 34.57 2.47 -7.20
CA LYS A 109 34.71 2.76 -8.60
C LYS A 109 35.69 1.80 -9.22
#